data_4d31c0c2d14c76a54c6b13458ce778cb
#
_entry.id   4d31c0c2d14c76a54c6b13458ce778cb
#
_cell.length_a   1.000
_cell.length_b   1.000
_cell.length_c   1.000
_cell.angle_alpha   90.00
_cell.angle_beta   90.00
_cell.angle_gamma   90.00
#
_symmetry.space_group_name_H-M   'P 1'
#
loop_
_entity.id
_entity.type
_entity.pdbx_description
1 polymer ?
#
loop_
_entity_poly.entity_id
_entity_poly.type
_entity_poly.pdbx_seq_one_letter_code
_entity_poly.pdbx_strand_id
1 'polypeptide(L)'
;MKKNIFSTQYKVNLIRLGNNYDGGYLIPKSIIKKTNLLLSFGLGTDWSFEKSFKKMNRNLKINCYDHTINRKFWYEHTLISIFFYIKNFKNFNNILTFFKYKKFFSQKNVKHI
;
A
#
# COMPACT_ATOMS: atom_id res chain seq x y z
N MET A 1 14.70 -1.34 -41.88
CA MET A 1 14.51 -0.90 -40.48
C MET A 1 13.85 -2.05 -39.72
N LYS A 2 14.55 -2.75 -38.88
CA LYS A 2 13.93 -3.79 -38.02
C LYS A 2 13.01 -3.08 -37.02
N LYS A 3 11.69 -3.22 -37.14
CA LYS A 3 10.76 -2.79 -36.12
C LYS A 3 11.09 -3.51 -34.81
N ASN A 4 11.47 -2.75 -33.79
CA ASN A 4 11.72 -3.31 -32.48
C ASN A 4 10.38 -3.79 -31.92
N ILE A 5 10.16 -5.13 -31.91
CA ILE A 5 8.91 -5.74 -31.44
C ILE A 5 8.58 -5.43 -29.98
N PHE A 6 9.55 -4.92 -29.22
CA PHE A 6 9.38 -4.48 -27.83
C PHE A 6 9.13 -2.97 -27.68
N SER A 7 9.05 -2.20 -28.77
CA SER A 7 8.70 -0.78 -28.70
C SER A 7 7.21 -0.63 -28.37
N THR A 8 6.90 0.12 -27.33
CA THR A 8 5.51 0.48 -27.02
C THR A 8 4.95 1.35 -28.12
N GLN A 9 3.87 0.89 -28.77
CA GLN A 9 3.21 1.63 -29.86
C GLN A 9 2.38 2.82 -29.36
N TYR A 10 2.10 2.88 -28.05
CA TYR A 10 1.25 3.91 -27.44
C TYR A 10 1.99 4.63 -26.32
N LYS A 11 1.92 5.96 -26.34
CA LYS A 11 2.36 6.78 -25.20
C LYS A 11 1.27 6.76 -24.13
N VAL A 12 1.58 6.18 -22.97
CA VAL A 12 0.69 6.15 -21.81
C VAL A 12 1.25 7.10 -20.76
N ASN A 13 0.40 7.98 -20.25
CA ASN A 13 0.76 8.84 -19.12
C ASN A 13 0.72 8.03 -17.83
N LEU A 14 1.89 7.70 -17.30
CA LEU A 14 2.04 6.93 -16.05
C LEU A 14 2.20 7.86 -14.86
N ILE A 15 1.65 7.43 -13.74
CA ILE A 15 1.85 8.06 -12.44
C ILE A 15 2.33 7.00 -11.44
N ARG A 16 3.27 7.39 -10.57
CA ARG A 16 3.69 6.53 -9.47
C ARG A 16 2.77 6.74 -8.27
N LEU A 17 2.24 5.66 -7.74
CA LEU A 17 1.50 5.62 -6.47
C LEU A 17 2.25 4.77 -5.46
N GLY A 18 2.23 5.17 -4.19
CA GLY A 18 2.96 4.52 -3.11
C GLY A 18 4.37 5.08 -2.93
N ASN A 19 5.21 4.31 -2.26
CA ASN A 19 6.58 4.69 -1.95
C ASN A 19 7.48 4.80 -3.20
N ASN A 20 8.57 5.55 -3.09
CA ASN A 20 9.54 5.72 -4.19
C ASN A 20 10.41 4.47 -4.41
N TYR A 21 10.48 3.58 -3.42
CA TYR A 21 11.27 2.35 -3.48
C TYR A 21 10.33 1.15 -3.64
N ASP A 22 10.39 0.21 -2.72
CA ASP A 22 9.45 -0.90 -2.66
C ASP A 22 8.05 -0.43 -2.21
N GLY A 23 7.00 -1.12 -2.64
CA GLY A 23 5.61 -0.77 -2.32
C GLY A 23 5.00 0.36 -3.16
N GLY A 24 5.70 0.87 -4.17
CA GLY A 24 5.17 1.84 -5.12
C GLY A 24 5.14 1.33 -6.55
N TYR A 25 4.04 1.62 -7.29
CA TYR A 25 3.82 1.12 -8.64
C TYR A 25 3.49 2.24 -9.61
N LEU A 26 3.95 2.06 -10.86
CA LEU A 26 3.59 2.93 -11.99
C LEU A 26 2.31 2.40 -12.62
N ILE A 27 1.30 3.24 -12.67
CA ILE A 27 0.01 2.91 -13.30
C ILE A 27 -0.43 4.00 -14.27
N PRO A 28 -1.22 3.66 -15.30
CA PRO A 28 -1.80 4.65 -16.20
C PRO A 28 -2.73 5.60 -15.43
N LYS A 29 -2.48 6.90 -15.54
CA LYS A 29 -3.32 7.92 -14.86
C LYS A 29 -4.79 7.83 -15.27
N SER A 30 -5.06 7.42 -16.49
CA SER A 30 -6.41 7.31 -17.05
C SER A 30 -7.29 6.25 -16.38
N ILE A 31 -6.69 5.20 -15.75
CA ILE A 31 -7.46 4.13 -15.11
C ILE A 31 -7.86 4.46 -13.68
N ILE A 32 -7.19 5.41 -13.02
CA ILE A 32 -7.39 5.68 -11.59
C ILE A 32 -8.86 5.98 -11.27
N LYS A 33 -9.47 6.89 -12.01
CA LYS A 33 -10.88 7.27 -11.78
C LYS A 33 -11.89 6.24 -12.27
N LYS A 34 -11.48 5.37 -13.19
CA LYS A 34 -12.32 4.32 -13.77
C LYS A 34 -12.30 3.02 -12.97
N THR A 35 -11.32 2.86 -12.07
CA THR A 35 -11.19 1.66 -11.24
C THR A 35 -12.21 1.69 -10.09
N ASN A 36 -13.04 0.67 -10.00
CA ASN A 36 -14.04 0.53 -8.94
C ASN A 36 -13.57 -0.37 -7.81
N LEU A 37 -12.69 -1.33 -8.11
CA LEU A 37 -12.18 -2.33 -7.17
C LEU A 37 -10.68 -2.51 -7.35
N LEU A 38 -9.96 -2.47 -6.24
CA LEU A 38 -8.55 -2.84 -6.13
C LEU A 38 -8.44 -4.10 -5.27
N LEU A 39 -7.82 -5.13 -5.81
CA LEU A 39 -7.42 -6.32 -5.06
C LEU A 39 -5.91 -6.23 -4.81
N SER A 40 -5.51 -6.24 -3.56
CA SER A 40 -4.11 -6.17 -3.14
C SER A 40 -3.72 -7.45 -2.42
N PHE A 41 -2.59 -8.02 -2.80
CA PHE A 41 -2.06 -9.26 -2.22
C PHE A 41 -0.67 -9.01 -1.65
N GLY A 42 -0.41 -9.53 -0.44
CA GLY A 42 0.88 -9.35 0.21
C GLY A 42 1.07 -7.93 0.75
N LEU A 43 0.17 -7.48 1.61
CA LEU A 43 0.13 -6.12 2.16
C LEU A 43 1.40 -5.76 2.96
N GLY A 44 1.90 -6.68 3.77
CA GLY A 44 2.99 -6.40 4.70
C GLY A 44 2.68 -5.24 5.65
N THR A 45 3.71 -4.45 5.95
CA THR A 45 3.59 -3.22 6.76
C THR A 45 3.52 -1.95 5.91
N ASP A 46 3.50 -2.07 4.59
CA ASP A 46 3.44 -0.95 3.65
C ASP A 46 2.20 -1.04 2.75
N TRP A 47 1.23 -0.20 3.00
CA TRP A 47 0.02 0.00 2.18
C TRP A 47 -0.01 1.39 1.55
N SER A 48 1.16 1.94 1.27
CA SER A 48 1.29 3.29 0.69
C SER A 48 0.68 3.39 -0.70
N PHE A 49 0.74 2.31 -1.48
CA PHE A 49 0.11 2.23 -2.80
C PHE A 49 -1.42 2.31 -2.70
N GLU A 50 -2.03 1.47 -1.86
CA GLU A 50 -3.47 1.43 -1.64
C GLU A 50 -3.99 2.77 -1.10
N LYS A 51 -3.25 3.35 -0.15
CA LYS A 51 -3.56 4.66 0.42
C LYS A 51 -3.50 5.77 -0.63
N SER A 52 -2.48 5.78 -1.48
CA SER A 52 -2.32 6.76 -2.55
C SER A 52 -3.43 6.62 -3.60
N PHE A 53 -3.76 5.38 -3.98
CA PHE A 53 -4.84 5.11 -4.92
C PHE A 53 -6.19 5.57 -4.36
N LYS A 54 -6.49 5.24 -3.08
CA LYS A 54 -7.72 5.68 -2.39
C LYS A 54 -7.84 7.20 -2.30
N LYS A 55 -6.72 7.90 -2.08
CA LYS A 55 -6.67 9.37 -2.06
C LYS A 55 -7.09 9.97 -3.40
N MET A 56 -6.67 9.35 -4.51
CA MET A 56 -7.00 9.82 -5.87
C MET A 56 -8.39 9.39 -6.35
N ASN A 57 -8.90 8.28 -5.82
CA ASN A 57 -10.23 7.76 -6.12
C ASN A 57 -10.97 7.38 -4.83
N ARG A 58 -11.69 8.33 -4.25
CA ARG A 58 -12.40 8.14 -2.97
C ARG A 58 -13.48 7.06 -3.00
N ASN A 59 -14.04 6.77 -4.16
CA ASN A 59 -15.09 5.76 -4.34
C ASN A 59 -14.52 4.34 -4.52
N LEU A 60 -13.19 4.22 -4.67
CA LEU A 60 -12.52 2.95 -4.84
C LEU A 60 -12.82 1.99 -3.68
N LYS A 61 -13.23 0.77 -4.00
CA LYS A 61 -13.28 -0.34 -3.06
C LYS A 61 -11.92 -1.03 -3.05
N ILE A 62 -11.37 -1.27 -1.87
CA ILE A 62 -10.07 -1.94 -1.70
C ILE A 62 -10.26 -3.17 -0.83
N ASN A 63 -9.86 -4.32 -1.33
CA ASN A 63 -9.76 -5.56 -0.59
C ASN A 63 -8.30 -6.00 -0.56
N CYS A 64 -7.71 -6.02 0.62
CA CYS A 64 -6.35 -6.48 0.85
C CYS A 64 -6.36 -7.90 1.41
N TYR A 65 -5.51 -8.77 0.87
CA TYR A 65 -5.38 -10.17 1.25
C TYR A 65 -3.96 -10.43 1.74
N ASP A 66 -3.82 -10.59 3.05
CA ASP A 66 -2.55 -10.95 3.67
C ASP A 66 -2.78 -11.70 4.99
N HIS A 67 -2.70 -13.02 4.93
CA HIS A 67 -2.89 -13.88 6.10
C HIS A 67 -1.78 -13.74 7.15
N THR A 68 -0.64 -13.15 6.78
CA THR A 68 0.50 -12.96 7.71
C THR A 68 0.27 -11.79 8.65
N ILE A 69 -0.56 -10.81 8.24
CA ILE A 69 -0.91 -9.62 9.02
C ILE A 69 -2.16 -9.92 9.87
N ASN A 70 -1.97 -10.61 10.98
CA ASN A 70 -3.01 -10.99 11.92
C ASN A 70 -2.79 -10.37 13.31
N ARG A 71 -3.63 -10.72 14.29
CA ARG A 71 -3.52 -10.20 15.68
C ARG A 71 -2.18 -10.54 16.31
N LYS A 72 -1.67 -11.75 16.09
CA LYS A 72 -0.36 -12.19 16.63
C LYS A 72 0.76 -11.36 16.04
N PHE A 73 0.75 -11.14 14.72
CA PHE A 73 1.71 -10.26 14.03
C PHE A 73 1.75 -8.87 14.68
N TRP A 74 0.60 -8.23 14.87
CA TRP A 74 0.56 -6.88 15.45
C TRP A 74 1.03 -6.82 16.88
N TYR A 75 0.73 -7.85 17.68
CA TYR A 75 1.22 -7.95 19.03
C TYR A 75 2.74 -8.04 19.06
N GLU A 76 3.32 -8.97 18.30
CA GLU A 76 4.78 -9.18 18.23
C GLU A 76 5.49 -7.95 17.64
N HIS A 77 4.98 -7.39 16.55
CA HIS A 77 5.55 -6.19 15.91
C HIS A 77 5.56 -4.98 16.86
N THR A 78 4.49 -4.77 17.59
CA THR A 78 4.40 -3.66 18.54
C THR A 78 5.34 -3.85 19.72
N LEU A 79 5.42 -5.04 20.30
CA LEU A 79 6.36 -5.34 21.39
C LEU A 79 7.81 -5.15 20.96
N ILE A 80 8.19 -5.68 19.81
CA ILE A 80 9.54 -5.54 19.25
C ILE A 80 9.85 -4.05 19.02
N SER A 81 8.91 -3.31 18.46
CA SER A 81 9.08 -1.87 18.19
C SER A 81 9.26 -1.06 19.47
N ILE A 82 8.52 -1.38 20.53
CA ILE A 82 8.66 -0.76 21.86
C ILE A 82 10.04 -1.07 22.45
N PHE A 83 10.46 -2.34 22.36
CA PHE A 83 11.77 -2.76 22.87
C PHE A 83 12.92 -2.00 22.18
N PHE A 84 12.89 -1.88 20.86
CA PHE A 84 13.90 -1.12 20.12
C PHE A 84 13.82 0.38 20.40
N TYR A 85 12.64 0.93 20.61
CA TYR A 85 12.48 2.33 21.00
C TYR A 85 13.13 2.62 22.35
N ILE A 86 12.87 1.79 23.37
CA ILE A 86 13.46 1.93 24.71
C ILE A 86 14.99 1.86 24.63
N LYS A 87 15.53 0.94 23.80
CA LYS A 87 16.97 0.74 23.69
C LYS A 87 17.71 1.86 22.96
N ASN A 88 17.13 2.42 21.91
CA ASN A 88 17.83 3.32 20.98
C ASN A 88 17.13 4.67 20.75
N PHE A 89 15.97 4.96 21.34
CA PHE A 89 15.12 6.14 21.10
C PHE A 89 14.81 6.39 19.61
N LYS A 90 15.00 5.37 18.76
CA LYS A 90 14.69 5.40 17.33
C LYS A 90 13.46 4.53 17.07
N ASN A 91 12.80 4.68 15.90
CA ASN A 91 11.67 3.85 15.49
C ASN A 91 10.33 4.14 16.16
N PHE A 92 10.11 5.36 16.69
CA PHE A 92 8.78 5.78 17.15
C PHE A 92 7.69 5.59 16.09
N ASN A 93 8.03 5.82 14.82
CA ASN A 93 7.12 5.60 13.70
C ASN A 93 6.64 4.15 13.58
N ASN A 94 7.46 3.17 13.97
CA ASN A 94 7.08 1.75 13.92
C ASN A 94 6.05 1.40 15.00
N ILE A 95 6.12 2.03 16.18
CA ILE A 95 5.10 1.88 17.23
C ILE A 95 3.74 2.36 16.72
N LEU A 96 3.74 3.44 15.95
CA LEU A 96 2.52 4.01 15.38
C LEU A 96 1.96 3.23 14.18
N THR A 97 2.68 2.22 13.66
CA THR A 97 2.26 1.49 12.45
C THR A 97 0.92 0.79 12.65
N PHE A 98 0.68 0.20 13.81
CA PHE A 98 -0.60 -0.43 14.13
C PHE A 98 -1.77 0.55 14.15
N PHE A 99 -1.57 1.75 14.69
CA PHE A 99 -2.60 2.79 14.69
C PHE A 99 -2.88 3.31 13.27
N LYS A 100 -1.82 3.48 12.47
CA LYS A 100 -1.94 3.84 11.05
C LYS A 100 -2.70 2.77 10.26
N TYR A 101 -2.42 1.48 10.52
CA TYR A 101 -3.14 0.35 9.95
C TYR A 101 -4.62 0.41 10.31
N LYS A 102 -4.95 0.48 11.60
CA LYS A 102 -6.35 0.59 12.04
C LYS A 102 -7.07 1.78 11.41
N LYS A 103 -6.44 2.94 11.37
CA LYS A 103 -7.01 4.14 10.75
C LYS A 103 -7.29 3.95 9.26
N PHE A 104 -6.42 3.28 8.52
CA PHE A 104 -6.61 3.04 7.09
C PHE A 104 -7.73 2.02 6.85
N PHE A 105 -7.73 0.89 7.55
CA PHE A 105 -8.71 -0.18 7.38
C PHE A 105 -10.06 0.08 8.06
N SER A 106 -10.23 1.17 8.80
CA SER A 106 -11.52 1.65 9.28
C SER A 106 -12.28 2.52 8.27
N GLN A 107 -11.64 2.88 7.16
CA GLN A 107 -12.29 3.69 6.13
C GLN A 107 -13.37 2.90 5.41
N LYS A 108 -14.43 3.61 4.99
CA LYS A 108 -15.47 3.02 4.15
C LYS A 108 -14.88 2.42 2.87
N ASN A 109 -15.31 1.21 2.53
CA ASN A 109 -14.87 0.47 1.34
C ASN A 109 -13.38 0.05 1.34
N VAL A 110 -12.73 -0.02 2.49
CA VAL A 110 -11.38 -0.59 2.64
C VAL A 110 -11.47 -1.78 3.59
N LYS A 111 -11.01 -2.95 3.14
CA LYS A 111 -11.06 -4.19 3.92
C LYS A 111 -9.73 -4.92 3.88
N HIS A 112 -9.34 -5.48 5.01
CA HIS A 112 -8.33 -6.52 5.12
C HIS A 112 -9.04 -7.84 5.38
N ILE A 113 -8.76 -8.83 4.55
CA ILE A 113 -9.43 -10.14 4.53
C ILE A 113 -8.43 -11.21 4.91
#